data_6574afce3f0344da487cebb3809d7927
#
_entry.id   6574afce3f0344da487cebb3809d7927
#
_cell.length_a   1.000
_cell.length_b   1.000
_cell.length_c   1.000
_cell.angle_alpha   90.00
_cell.angle_beta   90.00
_cell.angle_gamma   90.00
#
_symmetry.space_group_name_H-M   'P 1'
#
loop_
_entity.id
_entity.type
_entity.pdbx_description
1 polymer ?
#
loop_
_entity_poly.entity_id
_entity_poly.type
_entity_poly.pdbx_seq_one_letter_code
_entity_poly.pdbx_strand_id
1 'polypeptide(L)'
;MNGSQVEDNGNLRKGRCGSMNMFQIGIIGVVGALLAVQFKGGKAEYGIYMSAAVSILLFSCMIDRLGIFVDAVERMSQYISIDTGYIATMLKMIGVTYIAEFCSAICRDTGYQTIAVQVEIFGKLTILMLGMPVLLALLETIRVFLS
;
A
#
# COMPACT_ATOMS: atom_id res chain seq x y z
N MET A 1 4.41 -23.23 -24.39
CA MET A 1 5.43 -22.20 -24.68
C MET A 1 5.12 -20.81 -24.10
N ASN A 2 3.93 -20.56 -23.57
CA ASN A 2 3.55 -19.23 -23.04
C ASN A 2 3.74 -19.03 -21.52
N GLY A 3 4.07 -20.07 -20.75
CA GLY A 3 4.24 -19.95 -19.31
C GLY A 3 5.58 -19.32 -18.89
N SER A 4 6.64 -19.57 -19.64
CA SER A 4 7.99 -19.07 -19.30
C SER A 4 8.18 -17.57 -19.57
N GLN A 5 7.46 -17.01 -20.52
CA GLN A 5 7.54 -15.58 -20.86
C GLN A 5 6.83 -14.70 -19.84
N VAL A 6 5.74 -15.18 -19.23
CA VAL A 6 4.99 -14.44 -18.19
C VAL A 6 5.75 -14.43 -16.88
N GLU A 7 6.44 -15.53 -16.56
CA GLU A 7 7.26 -15.66 -15.35
C GLU A 7 8.53 -14.81 -15.43
N ASP A 8 9.14 -14.73 -16.60
CA ASP A 8 10.33 -13.91 -16.86
C ASP A 8 10.02 -12.40 -16.80
N ASN A 9 8.89 -11.98 -17.35
CA ASN A 9 8.42 -10.59 -17.25
C ASN A 9 8.06 -10.18 -15.82
N GLY A 10 7.52 -11.07 -15.01
CA GLY A 10 7.24 -10.84 -13.59
C GLY A 10 8.54 -10.68 -12.78
N ASN A 11 9.55 -11.48 -13.08
CA ASN A 11 10.84 -11.44 -12.42
C ASN A 11 11.66 -10.19 -12.79
N LEU A 12 11.59 -9.76 -14.05
CA LEU A 12 12.24 -8.52 -14.52
C LEU A 12 11.60 -7.26 -13.90
N ARG A 13 10.28 -7.25 -13.73
CA ARG A 13 9.57 -6.16 -13.03
C ARG A 13 9.95 -6.10 -11.55
N LYS A 14 10.02 -7.25 -10.91
CA LYS A 14 10.38 -7.37 -9.49
C LYS A 14 11.84 -6.94 -9.23
N GLY A 15 12.76 -7.26 -10.14
CA GLY A 15 14.14 -6.81 -10.08
C GLY A 15 14.32 -5.31 -10.32
N ARG A 16 13.48 -4.72 -11.17
CA ARG A 16 13.55 -3.30 -11.53
C ARG A 16 13.03 -2.39 -10.41
N CYS A 17 11.93 -2.73 -9.76
CA CYS A 17 11.40 -1.99 -8.61
C CYS A 17 12.18 -2.26 -7.32
N GLY A 18 12.68 -3.49 -7.13
CA GLY A 18 13.45 -3.86 -5.94
C GLY A 18 14.81 -3.15 -5.80
N SER A 19 15.43 -2.78 -6.92
CA SER A 19 16.72 -2.10 -7.00
C SER A 19 16.62 -0.56 -7.01
N MET A 20 15.41 0.01 -7.14
CA MET A 20 15.23 1.46 -7.21
C MET A 20 15.41 2.12 -5.84
N ASN A 21 16.29 3.12 -5.78
CA ASN A 21 16.45 3.98 -4.62
C ASN A 21 15.24 4.93 -4.50
N MET A 22 14.96 5.41 -3.29
CA MET A 22 13.86 6.32 -3.01
C MET A 22 13.89 7.58 -3.90
N PHE A 23 15.09 8.06 -4.24
CA PHE A 23 15.30 9.17 -5.17
C PHE A 23 14.77 8.87 -6.58
N GLN A 24 15.00 7.67 -7.09
CA GLN A 24 14.52 7.27 -8.42
C GLN A 24 12.99 7.20 -8.48
N ILE A 25 12.35 6.69 -7.44
CA ILE A 25 10.90 6.66 -7.32
C ILE A 25 10.34 8.09 -7.25
N GLY A 26 11.00 8.97 -6.49
CA GLY A 26 10.64 10.38 -6.39
C GLY A 26 10.74 11.10 -7.73
N ILE A 27 11.83 10.89 -8.48
CA ILE A 27 12.03 11.46 -9.81
C ILE A 27 10.97 10.97 -10.80
N ILE A 28 10.67 9.68 -10.82
CA ILE A 28 9.61 9.10 -11.67
C ILE A 28 8.25 9.70 -11.33
N GLY A 29 7.94 9.88 -10.04
CA GLY A 29 6.72 10.52 -9.58
C GLY A 29 6.59 11.96 -10.04
N VAL A 30 7.67 12.78 -9.89
CA VAL A 30 7.70 14.18 -10.33
C VAL A 30 7.58 14.30 -11.84
N VAL A 31 8.33 13.51 -12.61
CA VAL A 31 8.26 13.49 -14.07
C VAL A 31 6.87 13.07 -14.54
N GLY A 32 6.28 12.04 -13.93
CA GLY A 32 4.92 11.60 -14.22
C GLY A 32 3.87 12.68 -13.95
N ALA A 33 4.00 13.40 -12.84
CA ALA A 33 3.12 14.51 -12.50
C ALA A 33 3.24 15.68 -13.49
N LEU A 34 4.46 16.03 -13.88
CA LEU A 34 4.72 17.09 -14.89
C LEU A 34 4.16 16.71 -16.26
N LEU A 35 4.31 15.45 -16.68
CA LEU A 35 3.71 14.96 -17.91
C LEU A 35 2.17 15.01 -17.84
N ALA A 36 1.57 14.60 -16.72
CA ALA A 36 0.12 14.66 -16.53
C ALA A 36 -0.41 16.10 -16.66
N VAL A 37 0.32 17.09 -16.10
CA VAL A 37 -0.03 18.52 -16.22
C VAL A 37 0.09 19.00 -17.67
N GLN A 38 1.12 18.58 -18.40
CA GLN A 38 1.31 18.99 -19.81
C GLN A 38 0.19 18.43 -20.72
N PHE A 39 -0.23 17.20 -20.51
CA PHE A 39 -1.33 16.60 -21.27
C PHE A 39 -2.71 17.19 -20.93
N LYS A 40 -2.85 17.83 -19.76
CA LYS A 40 -4.06 18.55 -19.36
C LYS A 40 -4.39 19.75 -20.28
N GLY A 41 -3.39 20.26 -21.01
CA GLY A 41 -3.57 21.37 -21.95
C GLY A 41 -4.29 21.04 -23.25
N GLY A 42 -4.43 19.75 -23.63
CA GLY A 42 -5.06 19.33 -24.87
C GLY A 42 -6.53 18.88 -24.71
N LYS A 43 -6.78 17.92 -23.84
CA LYS A 43 -8.12 17.49 -23.39
C LYS A 43 -7.97 17.03 -21.95
N ALA A 44 -8.76 17.58 -21.05
CA ALA A 44 -8.67 17.34 -19.60
C ALA A 44 -8.77 15.86 -19.22
N GLU A 45 -9.42 15.04 -20.04
CA GLU A 45 -9.61 13.62 -19.80
C GLU A 45 -8.28 12.81 -19.83
N TYR A 46 -7.36 13.15 -20.72
CA TYR A 46 -6.08 12.43 -20.85
C TYR A 46 -5.15 12.64 -19.64
N GLY A 47 -5.19 13.82 -19.02
CA GLY A 47 -4.41 14.12 -17.83
C GLY A 47 -4.78 13.21 -16.64
N ILE A 48 -6.05 12.91 -16.46
CA ILE A 48 -6.57 12.04 -15.40
C ILE A 48 -6.09 10.58 -15.62
N TYR A 49 -6.18 10.08 -16.85
CA TYR A 49 -5.72 8.71 -17.17
C TYR A 49 -4.21 8.56 -16.99
N MET A 50 -3.42 9.55 -17.37
CA MET A 50 -1.96 9.54 -17.17
C MET A 50 -1.59 9.57 -15.69
N SER A 51 -2.24 10.43 -14.91
CA SER A 51 -2.04 10.48 -13.45
C SER A 51 -2.37 9.15 -12.79
N ALA A 52 -3.51 8.55 -13.13
CA ALA A 52 -3.93 7.25 -12.62
C ALA A 52 -2.93 6.15 -12.99
N ALA A 53 -2.45 6.11 -14.24
CA ALA A 53 -1.48 5.12 -14.70
C ALA A 53 -0.15 5.21 -13.94
N VAL A 54 0.39 6.41 -13.74
CA VAL A 54 1.61 6.64 -12.96
C VAL A 54 1.40 6.25 -11.50
N SER A 55 0.25 6.60 -10.91
CA SER A 55 -0.09 6.24 -9.54
C SER A 55 -0.16 4.72 -9.34
N ILE A 56 -0.78 3.98 -10.26
CA ILE A 56 -0.84 2.51 -10.21
C ILE A 56 0.56 1.91 -10.32
N LEU A 57 1.42 2.44 -11.18
CA LEU A 57 2.80 1.97 -11.34
C LEU A 57 3.61 2.18 -10.05
N LEU A 58 3.54 3.37 -9.46
CA LEU A 58 4.22 3.68 -8.20
C LEU A 58 3.68 2.82 -7.05
N PHE A 59 2.38 2.60 -6.99
CA PHE A 59 1.75 1.74 -5.99
C PHE A 59 2.20 0.28 -6.12
N SER A 60 2.33 -0.24 -7.35
CA SER A 60 2.89 -1.57 -7.59
C SER A 60 4.31 -1.71 -7.04
N CYS A 61 5.16 -0.71 -7.28
CA CYS A 61 6.53 -0.69 -6.73
C CYS A 61 6.54 -0.62 -5.19
N MET A 62 5.56 0.05 -4.59
CA MET A 62 5.40 0.15 -3.15
C MET A 62 5.01 -1.19 -2.52
N ILE A 63 4.12 -1.95 -3.15
CA ILE A 63 3.73 -3.29 -2.70
C ILE A 63 4.93 -4.23 -2.67
N ASP A 64 5.80 -4.19 -3.67
CA ASP A 64 7.02 -4.99 -3.69
C ASP A 64 7.96 -4.65 -2.50
N ARG A 65 8.02 -3.39 -2.10
CA ARG A 65 8.77 -2.95 -0.91
C ARG A 65 8.13 -3.40 0.39
N LEU A 66 6.80 -3.42 0.45
CA LEU A 66 6.07 -3.94 1.60
C LEU A 66 6.35 -5.44 1.81
N GLY A 67 6.49 -6.22 0.75
CA GLY A 67 6.87 -7.63 0.84
C GLY A 67 8.18 -7.83 1.59
N ILE A 68 9.21 -7.04 1.29
CA ILE A 68 10.51 -7.08 1.99
C ILE A 68 10.36 -6.72 3.46
N PHE A 69 9.51 -5.74 3.78
CA PHE A 69 9.23 -5.35 5.16
C PHE A 69 8.52 -6.46 5.93
N VAL A 70 7.55 -7.13 5.31
CA VAL A 70 6.83 -8.27 5.88
C VAL A 70 7.78 -9.41 6.22
N ASP A 71 8.67 -9.77 5.29
CA ASP A 71 9.68 -10.81 5.52
C ASP A 71 10.64 -10.46 6.68
N ALA A 72 11.01 -9.19 6.82
CA ALA A 72 11.84 -8.72 7.92
C ALA A 72 11.12 -8.83 9.27
N VAL A 73 9.85 -8.44 9.33
CA VAL A 73 9.02 -8.53 10.53
C VAL A 73 8.79 -9.99 10.93
N GLU A 74 8.57 -10.87 9.96
CA GLU A 74 8.38 -12.30 10.22
C GLU A 74 9.65 -12.93 10.80
N ARG A 75 10.82 -12.56 10.30
CA ARG A 75 12.11 -13.00 10.87
C ARG A 75 12.30 -12.47 12.30
N MET A 76 11.96 -11.22 12.56
CA MET A 76 12.02 -10.65 13.92
C MET A 76 11.09 -11.39 14.88
N SER A 77 9.91 -11.77 14.42
CA SER A 77 8.93 -12.54 15.20
C SER A 77 9.46 -13.90 15.66
N GLN A 78 10.32 -14.53 14.87
CA GLN A 78 10.95 -15.81 15.23
C GLN A 78 11.95 -15.69 16.39
N TYR A 79 12.54 -14.51 16.58
CA TYR A 79 13.48 -14.24 17.69
C TYR A 79 12.79 -13.84 18.99
N ILE A 80 11.58 -13.36 18.90
CA ILE A 80 10.78 -12.90 20.04
C ILE A 80 9.58 -13.84 20.10
N SER A 81 9.32 -14.48 21.24
CA SER A 81 8.20 -15.39 21.48
C SER A 81 6.85 -14.64 21.49
N ILE A 82 6.59 -13.84 20.47
CA ILE A 82 5.31 -13.15 20.26
C ILE A 82 4.44 -14.05 19.42
N ASP A 83 3.17 -14.14 19.81
CA ASP A 83 2.17 -14.88 19.04
C ASP A 83 2.07 -14.31 17.62
N THR A 84 2.38 -15.13 16.63
CA THR A 84 2.40 -14.77 15.19
C THR A 84 1.06 -14.23 14.69
N GLY A 85 -0.03 -14.55 15.38
CA GLY A 85 -1.37 -14.06 15.06
C GLY A 85 -1.51 -12.54 15.16
N TYR A 86 -0.91 -11.90 16.16
CA TYR A 86 -0.98 -10.45 16.34
C TYR A 86 -0.17 -9.69 15.29
N ILE A 87 0.98 -10.24 14.91
CA ILE A 87 1.81 -9.65 13.86
C ILE A 87 1.11 -9.72 12.49
N ALA A 88 0.49 -10.85 12.17
CA ALA A 88 -0.32 -10.99 10.96
C ALA A 88 -1.47 -9.97 10.92
N THR A 89 -2.13 -9.72 12.05
CA THR A 89 -3.19 -8.71 12.16
C THR A 89 -2.66 -7.30 11.95
N MET A 90 -1.51 -6.94 12.54
CA MET A 90 -0.86 -5.66 12.32
C MET A 90 -0.49 -5.43 10.85
N LEU A 91 0.05 -6.44 10.18
CA LEU A 91 0.37 -6.37 8.75
C LEU A 91 -0.89 -6.19 7.89
N LYS A 92 -1.99 -6.84 8.23
CA LYS A 92 -3.28 -6.62 7.56
C LYS A 92 -3.78 -5.20 7.74
N MET A 93 -3.65 -4.62 8.95
CA MET A 93 -4.04 -3.22 9.20
C MET A 93 -3.22 -2.25 8.34
N ILE A 94 -1.92 -2.44 8.25
CA ILE A 94 -1.04 -1.64 7.40
C ILE A 94 -1.46 -1.75 5.93
N GLY A 95 -1.69 -2.96 5.43
CA GLY A 95 -2.14 -3.21 4.06
C GLY A 95 -3.47 -2.51 3.75
N VAL A 96 -4.45 -2.61 4.62
CA VAL A 96 -5.76 -1.94 4.46
C VAL A 96 -5.58 -0.41 4.44
N THR A 97 -4.72 0.14 5.29
CA THR A 97 -4.44 1.59 5.32
C THR A 97 -3.90 2.07 3.98
N TYR A 98 -2.89 1.41 3.43
CA TYR A 98 -2.30 1.80 2.15
C TYR A 98 -3.27 1.67 0.99
N ILE A 99 -4.06 0.61 0.95
CA ILE A 99 -5.09 0.41 -0.09
C ILE A 99 -6.16 1.50 0.01
N ALA A 100 -6.63 1.80 1.21
CA ALA A 100 -7.65 2.83 1.43
C ALA A 100 -7.15 4.22 1.03
N GLU A 101 -5.91 4.59 1.40
CA GLU A 101 -5.29 5.85 1.00
C GLU A 101 -5.10 5.96 -0.51
N PHE A 102 -4.64 4.89 -1.15
CA PHE A 102 -4.45 4.85 -2.59
C PHE A 102 -5.77 5.02 -3.35
N CYS A 103 -6.81 4.27 -2.96
CA CYS A 103 -8.13 4.38 -3.56
C CYS A 103 -8.74 5.78 -3.35
N SER A 104 -8.58 6.35 -2.14
CA SER A 104 -9.03 7.70 -1.82
C SER A 104 -8.32 8.74 -2.68
N ALA A 105 -7.00 8.61 -2.87
CA ALA A 105 -6.21 9.52 -3.69
C ALA A 105 -6.67 9.50 -5.17
N ILE A 106 -6.89 8.32 -5.76
CA ILE A 106 -7.42 8.19 -7.12
C ILE A 106 -8.80 8.85 -7.24
N CYS A 107 -9.68 8.62 -6.26
CA CYS A 107 -11.01 9.24 -6.26
C CYS A 107 -10.93 10.78 -6.20
N ARG A 108 -9.98 11.32 -5.44
CA ARG A 108 -9.73 12.78 -5.39
C ARG A 108 -9.23 13.33 -6.73
N ASP A 109 -8.28 12.64 -7.35
CA ASP A 109 -7.71 13.05 -8.63
C ASP A 109 -8.73 13.05 -9.76
N THR A 110 -9.70 12.15 -9.70
CA THR A 110 -10.84 12.11 -10.66
C THR A 110 -11.93 13.14 -10.36
N GLY A 111 -11.81 13.91 -9.27
CA GLY A 111 -12.75 14.96 -8.89
C GLY A 111 -13.91 14.50 -7.99
N TYR A 112 -13.96 13.22 -7.63
CA TYR A 112 -15.01 12.66 -6.77
C TYR A 112 -14.62 12.68 -5.29
N GLN A 113 -14.55 13.87 -4.72
CA GLN A 113 -14.16 14.11 -3.33
C GLN A 113 -15.01 13.35 -2.31
N THR A 114 -16.32 13.26 -2.53
CA THR A 114 -17.25 12.58 -1.63
C THR A 114 -16.95 11.07 -1.56
N ILE A 115 -16.67 10.44 -2.70
CA ILE A 115 -16.33 9.03 -2.76
C ILE A 115 -14.99 8.78 -2.06
N ALA A 116 -14.01 9.65 -2.25
CA ALA A 116 -12.71 9.57 -1.58
C ALA A 116 -12.86 9.54 -0.05
N VAL A 117 -13.67 10.43 0.50
CA VAL A 117 -13.95 10.51 1.95
C VAL A 117 -14.63 9.23 2.45
N GLN A 118 -15.58 8.68 1.68
CA GLN A 118 -16.27 7.43 2.06
C GLN A 118 -15.30 6.24 2.10
N VAL A 119 -14.42 6.12 1.12
CA VAL A 119 -13.38 5.07 1.10
C VAL A 119 -12.44 5.19 2.29
N GLU A 120 -12.04 6.41 2.64
CA GLU A 120 -11.17 6.67 3.79
C GLU A 120 -11.84 6.31 5.12
N ILE A 121 -13.12 6.66 5.30
CA ILE A 121 -13.90 6.30 6.49
C ILE A 121 -14.05 4.78 6.59
N PHE A 122 -14.36 4.12 5.47
CA PHE A 122 -14.48 2.67 5.44
C PHE A 122 -13.16 1.97 5.80
N GLY A 123 -12.04 2.46 5.30
CA GLY A 123 -10.71 1.98 5.68
C GLY A 123 -10.45 2.11 7.18
N LYS A 124 -10.75 3.26 7.76
CA LYS A 124 -10.62 3.51 9.21
C LYS A 124 -11.48 2.58 10.05
N LEU A 125 -12.72 2.34 9.66
CA LEU A 125 -13.61 1.40 10.34
C LEU A 125 -13.10 -0.04 10.24
N THR A 126 -12.58 -0.44 9.09
CA THR A 126 -11.98 -1.77 8.91
C THR A 126 -10.77 -1.98 9.82
N ILE A 127 -9.91 -0.96 9.96
CA ILE A 127 -8.77 -1.00 10.87
C ILE A 127 -9.23 -1.13 12.33
N LEU A 128 -10.27 -0.42 12.74
CA LEU A 128 -10.85 -0.54 14.07
C LEU A 128 -11.37 -1.96 14.34
N MET A 129 -12.06 -2.57 13.36
CA MET A 129 -12.52 -3.95 13.48
C MET A 129 -11.37 -4.94 13.61
N LEU A 130 -10.31 -4.79 12.82
CA LEU A 130 -9.12 -5.63 12.89
C LEU A 130 -8.33 -5.42 14.19
N GLY A 131 -8.36 -4.23 14.75
CA GLY A 131 -7.68 -3.86 15.99
C GLY A 131 -8.37 -4.37 17.27
N MET A 132 -9.67 -4.71 17.20
CA MET A 132 -10.42 -5.17 18.37
C MET A 132 -9.81 -6.39 19.08
N PRO A 133 -9.43 -7.48 18.38
CA PRO A 133 -8.78 -8.62 19.03
C PRO A 133 -7.49 -8.24 19.76
N VAL A 134 -6.72 -7.32 19.18
CA VAL A 134 -5.45 -6.85 19.79
C VAL A 134 -5.72 -6.05 21.05
N LEU A 135 -6.73 -5.18 21.06
CA LEU A 135 -7.15 -4.42 22.24
C LEU A 135 -7.64 -5.33 23.36
N LEU A 136 -8.44 -6.35 23.04
CA LEU A 136 -8.92 -7.33 24.03
C LEU A 136 -7.76 -8.11 24.64
N ALA A 137 -6.80 -8.56 23.86
CA ALA A 137 -5.62 -9.24 24.32
C ALA A 137 -4.76 -8.34 25.24
N LEU A 138 -4.62 -7.06 24.89
CA LEU A 138 -3.92 -6.09 25.71
C LEU A 138 -4.62 -5.88 27.07
N LEU A 139 -5.94 -5.73 27.06
CA LEU A 139 -6.74 -5.58 28.29
C LEU A 139 -6.65 -6.81 29.18
N GLU A 140 -6.67 -8.01 28.61
CA GLU A 140 -6.50 -9.26 29.36
C GLU A 140 -5.12 -9.35 30.00
N THR A 141 -4.07 -8.97 29.28
CA THR A 141 -2.70 -8.89 29.80
C THR A 141 -2.60 -7.91 30.96
N ILE A 142 -3.19 -6.74 30.85
CA ILE A 142 -3.22 -5.73 31.93
C ILE A 142 -3.99 -6.26 33.14
N ARG A 143 -5.10 -6.94 32.92
CA ARG A 143 -5.91 -7.54 34.01
C ARG A 143 -5.11 -8.58 34.79
N VAL A 144 -4.36 -9.43 34.09
CA VAL A 144 -3.48 -10.43 34.73
C VAL A 144 -2.36 -9.76 35.51
N PHE A 145 -1.83 -8.63 35.03
CA PHE A 145 -0.75 -7.88 35.69
C PHE A 145 -1.23 -7.16 36.95
N LEU A 146 -2.50 -6.70 36.96
CA LEU A 146 -3.10 -5.99 38.10
C LEU A 146 -3.73 -6.92 39.11
N SER A 147 -3.90 -8.17 38.81
CA SER A 147 -4.41 -9.21 39.69
C SER A 147 -3.26 -9.95 40.37
#